data_5b9dcaec4488137e33e5cb95fb7aa700
#
_entry.id   5b9dcaec4488137e33e5cb95fb7aa700
#
_cell.length_a   1.000
_cell.length_b   1.000
_cell.length_c   1.000
_cell.angle_alpha   90.00
_cell.angle_beta   90.00
_cell.angle_gamma   90.00
#
_symmetry.space_group_name_H-M   'P 1'
#
loop_
_entity.id
_entity.type
_entity.pdbx_description
1 polymer ?
#
loop_
_entity_poly.entity_id
_entity_poly.type
_entity_poly.pdbx_seq_one_letter_code
_entity_poly.pdbx_strand_id
1 'polypeptide(L)'
;MPSSIIDPQNPDMPASRKIAAFLRSARVAHLATADREGRPHVIPICFAFDGEGLYSPIDEKPKKRLPLLLKRIKNIRENPHVSVVVDRYDDDWRRLAYVLITGRAKVLVKGQRHQRTVLLLRRKYPQYRHMAIQDRPMIQIKPTRVKSWGNL
;
A
#
# COMPACT_ATOMS: atom_id res chain seq x y z
N MET A 1 -21.30 12.22 6.50
CA MET A 1 -20.32 11.84 5.46
C MET A 1 -20.27 10.34 5.34
N PRO A 2 -20.53 9.82 4.17
CA PRO A 2 -20.48 8.39 3.98
C PRO A 2 -19.03 7.93 4.16
N SER A 3 -18.89 7.14 5.14
CA SER A 3 -17.71 6.41 5.47
C SER A 3 -17.60 5.17 4.59
N SER A 4 -16.40 4.69 4.40
CA SER A 4 -16.07 3.36 3.93
C SER A 4 -16.69 2.94 2.60
N ILE A 5 -15.86 2.79 1.65
CA ILE A 5 -16.28 2.67 0.28
C ILE A 5 -15.77 1.40 -0.40
N ILE A 6 -14.96 0.63 0.30
CA ILE A 6 -14.87 -0.79 0.01
C ILE A 6 -15.82 -1.45 1.01
N ASP A 7 -17.02 -1.71 0.58
CA ASP A 7 -17.90 -2.60 1.28
C ASP A 7 -17.43 -4.03 0.96
N PRO A 8 -16.86 -4.76 1.93
CA PRO A 8 -16.45 -6.13 1.69
C PRO A 8 -17.63 -7.03 1.28
N GLN A 9 -18.87 -6.57 1.52
CA GLN A 9 -20.09 -7.29 1.19
C GLN A 9 -20.66 -6.89 -0.18
N ASN A 10 -20.17 -5.80 -0.79
CA ASN A 10 -20.60 -5.38 -2.12
C ASN A 10 -19.45 -4.77 -2.93
N PRO A 11 -18.54 -5.62 -3.44
CA PRO A 11 -17.40 -5.15 -4.26
C PRO A 11 -17.81 -4.51 -5.59
N ASP A 12 -19.07 -4.67 -5.99
CA ASP A 12 -19.56 -4.19 -7.28
C ASP A 12 -20.17 -2.78 -7.23
N MET A 13 -20.13 -2.09 -6.08
CA MET A 13 -20.56 -0.70 -6.01
C MET A 13 -19.70 0.19 -6.92
N PRO A 14 -20.32 1.13 -7.67
CA PRO A 14 -19.57 2.02 -8.58
C PRO A 14 -18.43 2.76 -7.89
N ALA A 15 -18.64 3.18 -6.64
CA ALA A 15 -17.60 3.84 -5.85
C ALA A 15 -16.41 2.91 -5.56
N SER A 16 -16.67 1.65 -5.22
CA SER A 16 -15.63 0.64 -4.98
C SER A 16 -14.81 0.36 -6.24
N ARG A 17 -15.45 0.31 -7.41
CA ARG A 17 -14.77 0.14 -8.69
C ARG A 17 -13.87 1.31 -9.03
N LYS A 18 -14.32 2.55 -8.80
CA LYS A 18 -13.50 3.75 -9.03
C LYS A 18 -12.28 3.78 -8.12
N ILE A 19 -12.45 3.45 -6.85
CA ILE A 19 -11.35 3.37 -5.90
C ILE A 19 -10.34 2.30 -6.34
N ALA A 20 -10.82 1.11 -6.68
CA ALA A 20 -9.95 0.03 -7.15
C ALA A 20 -9.15 0.44 -8.39
N ALA A 21 -9.80 1.06 -9.36
CA ALA A 21 -9.14 1.56 -10.56
C ALA A 21 -8.10 2.64 -10.23
N PHE A 22 -8.42 3.56 -9.33
CA PHE A 22 -7.49 4.60 -8.87
C PHE A 22 -6.26 3.98 -8.20
N LEU A 23 -6.45 3.02 -7.30
CA LEU A 23 -5.36 2.34 -6.62
C LEU A 23 -4.48 1.54 -7.60
N ARG A 24 -5.09 0.87 -8.57
CA ARG A 24 -4.34 0.09 -9.56
C ARG A 24 -3.51 0.95 -10.50
N SER A 25 -3.99 2.15 -10.85
CA SER A 25 -3.29 3.05 -11.76
C SER A 25 -2.21 3.88 -11.06
N ALA A 26 -2.33 4.15 -9.77
CA ALA A 26 -1.38 4.97 -9.04
C ALA A 26 -0.04 4.27 -8.89
N ARG A 27 1.05 5.04 -9.06
CA ARG A 27 2.42 4.52 -9.03
C ARG A 27 3.09 4.67 -7.68
N VAL A 28 2.66 5.61 -6.87
CA VAL A 28 3.23 5.93 -5.57
C VAL A 28 2.12 6.06 -4.55
N ALA A 29 2.35 5.52 -3.38
CA ALA A 29 1.55 5.78 -2.18
C ALA A 29 2.48 6.28 -1.07
N HIS A 30 1.92 6.86 -0.03
CA HIS A 30 2.66 7.25 1.16
C HIS A 30 2.17 6.40 2.33
N LEU A 31 3.11 5.64 2.91
CA LEU A 31 2.84 4.75 4.04
C LEU A 31 3.29 5.40 5.33
N ALA A 32 2.36 5.57 6.25
CA ALA A 32 2.62 6.02 7.61
C ALA A 32 2.60 4.82 8.56
N THR A 33 3.65 4.69 9.33
CA THR A 33 3.80 3.71 10.41
C THR A 33 4.15 4.43 11.70
N ALA A 34 4.01 3.75 12.83
CA ALA A 34 4.43 4.27 14.12
C ALA A 34 5.09 3.16 14.94
N ASP A 35 5.98 3.55 15.84
CA ASP A 35 6.56 2.61 16.80
C ASP A 35 5.63 2.39 18.00
N ARG A 36 6.08 1.63 19.00
CA ARG A 36 5.25 1.35 20.17
C ARG A 36 4.94 2.57 21.03
N GLU A 37 5.77 3.63 20.93
CA GLU A 37 5.52 4.90 21.61
C GLU A 37 4.69 5.87 20.77
N GLY A 38 4.22 5.45 19.60
CA GLY A 38 3.39 6.27 18.73
C GLY A 38 4.16 7.30 17.89
N ARG A 39 5.48 7.20 17.82
CA ARG A 39 6.27 8.12 16.98
C ARG A 39 6.03 7.80 15.51
N PRO A 40 5.55 8.79 14.72
CA PRO A 40 5.19 8.54 13.33
C PRO A 40 6.39 8.50 12.40
N HIS A 41 6.24 7.76 11.32
CA HIS A 41 7.21 7.68 10.23
C HIS A 41 6.44 7.53 8.93
N VAL A 42 6.76 8.35 7.93
CA VAL A 42 6.08 8.30 6.63
C VAL A 42 7.09 8.27 5.49
N ILE A 43 6.83 7.39 4.51
CA ILE A 43 7.69 7.21 3.34
C ILE A 43 6.86 6.98 2.08
N PRO A 44 7.37 7.36 0.90
CA PRO A 44 6.79 6.92 -0.35
C PRO A 44 7.07 5.43 -0.59
N ILE A 45 6.11 4.73 -1.16
CA ILE A 45 6.23 3.31 -1.51
C ILE A 45 5.68 3.05 -2.91
N CYS A 46 6.27 2.06 -3.58
CA CYS A 46 5.61 1.36 -4.66
C CYS A 46 4.68 0.30 -4.06
N PHE A 47 3.57 0.04 -4.71
CA PHE A 47 2.58 -0.89 -4.17
C PHE A 47 1.72 -1.52 -5.26
N ALA A 48 1.12 -2.65 -4.94
CA ALA A 48 0.07 -3.26 -5.75
C ALA A 48 -1.17 -3.48 -4.90
N PHE A 49 -2.33 -3.45 -5.55
CA PHE A 49 -3.64 -3.70 -4.95
C PHE A 49 -4.28 -4.89 -5.64
N ASP A 50 -4.64 -5.92 -4.87
CA ASP A 50 -5.21 -7.16 -5.38
C ASP A 50 -6.74 -7.24 -5.32
N GLY A 51 -7.40 -6.16 -4.90
CA GLY A 51 -8.84 -6.11 -4.65
C GLY A 51 -9.20 -6.19 -3.17
N GLU A 52 -8.30 -6.69 -2.34
CA GLU A 52 -8.52 -6.86 -0.90
C GLU A 52 -7.50 -6.10 -0.06
N GLY A 53 -6.23 -6.11 -0.47
CA GLY A 53 -5.15 -5.50 0.29
C GLY A 53 -4.13 -4.81 -0.58
N LEU A 54 -3.25 -4.06 0.09
CA LEU A 54 -2.09 -3.43 -0.55
C LEU A 54 -0.83 -4.18 -0.16
N TYR A 55 0.10 -4.24 -1.10
CA TYR A 55 1.37 -4.93 -0.92
C TYR A 55 2.52 -4.07 -1.40
N SER A 56 3.51 -3.89 -0.55
CA SER A 56 4.71 -3.10 -0.87
C SER A 56 5.96 -3.94 -0.64
N PRO A 57 6.81 -4.09 -1.67
CA PRO A 57 8.02 -4.88 -1.52
C PRO A 57 9.12 -4.07 -0.85
N ILE A 58 10.07 -4.78 -0.26
CA ILE A 58 11.37 -4.21 0.07
C ILE A 58 12.26 -4.47 -1.16
N ASP A 59 12.58 -3.42 -1.89
CA ASP A 59 13.33 -3.54 -3.13
C ASP A 59 14.86 -3.55 -2.90
N GLU A 60 15.61 -3.73 -4.01
CA GLU A 60 17.06 -3.86 -4.00
C GLU A 60 17.81 -2.52 -4.05
N LYS A 61 17.15 -1.40 -3.77
CA LYS A 61 17.86 -0.13 -3.71
C LYS A 61 19.04 -0.23 -2.76
N PRO A 62 20.19 0.38 -3.07
CA PRO A 62 21.34 0.33 -2.18
C PRO A 62 20.96 0.77 -0.78
N LYS A 63 21.06 -0.15 0.16
CA LYS A 63 20.72 0.08 1.56
C LYS A 63 21.86 -0.44 2.43
N LYS A 64 22.30 0.40 3.35
CA LYS A 64 23.34 0.04 4.32
C LYS A 64 22.85 -0.95 5.36
N ARG A 65 21.53 -1.17 5.46
CA ARG A 65 20.90 -2.03 6.47
C ARG A 65 20.24 -3.23 5.82
N LEU A 66 20.22 -4.33 6.57
CA LEU A 66 19.42 -5.51 6.20
C LEU A 66 17.95 -5.13 6.07
N PRO A 67 17.18 -5.73 5.12
CA PRO A 67 15.79 -5.38 4.87
C PRO A 67 14.91 -5.40 6.13
N LEU A 68 15.10 -6.37 7.02
CA LEU A 68 14.29 -6.51 8.24
C LEU A 68 14.62 -5.47 9.31
N LEU A 69 15.70 -4.68 9.15
CA LEU A 69 16.07 -3.59 10.06
C LEU A 69 15.57 -2.22 9.61
N LEU A 70 14.88 -2.13 8.49
CA LEU A 70 14.30 -0.88 8.04
C LEU A 70 13.27 -0.36 9.04
N LYS A 71 13.23 0.97 9.22
CA LYS A 71 12.37 1.61 10.21
C LYS A 71 10.90 1.19 10.06
N ARG A 72 10.37 1.17 8.84
CA ARG A 72 8.98 0.78 8.60
C ARG A 72 8.69 -0.68 8.99
N ILE A 73 9.63 -1.58 8.78
CA ILE A 73 9.49 -2.98 9.17
C ILE A 73 9.49 -3.11 10.69
N LYS A 74 10.42 -2.46 11.37
CA LYS A 74 10.47 -2.44 12.83
C LYS A 74 9.20 -1.86 13.42
N ASN A 75 8.73 -0.74 12.88
CA ASN A 75 7.49 -0.10 13.33
C ASN A 75 6.29 -1.05 13.20
N ILE A 76 6.13 -1.71 12.06
CA ILE A 76 5.01 -2.63 11.81
C ILE A 76 5.03 -3.80 12.80
N ARG A 77 6.20 -4.30 13.16
CA ARG A 77 6.34 -5.37 14.15
C ARG A 77 5.97 -4.93 15.56
N GLU A 78 6.27 -3.68 15.89
CA GLU A 78 5.92 -3.11 17.20
C GLU A 78 4.46 -2.65 17.25
N ASN A 79 3.95 -2.11 16.14
CA ASN A 79 2.64 -1.50 16.03
C ASN A 79 2.06 -1.77 14.62
N PRO A 80 1.07 -2.64 14.51
CA PRO A 80 0.53 -3.02 13.20
C PRO A 80 -0.40 -1.98 12.60
N HIS A 81 -0.78 -0.93 13.31
CA HIS A 81 -1.67 0.11 12.80
C HIS A 81 -0.93 1.02 11.84
N VAL A 82 -1.46 1.16 10.63
CA VAL A 82 -0.87 1.96 9.56
C VAL A 82 -1.91 2.80 8.86
N SER A 83 -1.44 3.82 8.17
CA SER A 83 -2.25 4.59 7.22
C SER A 83 -1.52 4.71 5.90
N VAL A 84 -2.28 4.71 4.82
CA VAL A 84 -1.76 4.89 3.46
C VAL A 84 -2.60 5.95 2.76
N VAL A 85 -1.94 6.92 2.15
CA VAL A 85 -2.61 7.85 1.25
C VAL A 85 -2.10 7.64 -0.17
N VAL A 86 -3.03 7.56 -1.10
CA VAL A 86 -2.78 7.55 -2.54
C VAL A 86 -3.48 8.77 -3.11
N ASP A 87 -2.73 9.66 -3.70
CA ASP A 87 -3.26 10.95 -4.11
C ASP A 87 -2.88 11.32 -5.55
N ARG A 88 -3.64 12.22 -6.10
CA ARG A 88 -3.36 12.87 -7.38
C ARG A 88 -3.44 14.36 -7.19
N TYR A 89 -2.35 15.04 -7.48
CA TYR A 89 -2.33 16.50 -7.58
C TYR A 89 -2.47 16.94 -9.04
N ASP A 90 -3.20 18.02 -9.25
CA ASP A 90 -3.36 18.67 -10.55
C ASP A 90 -3.58 20.17 -10.28
N ASP A 91 -3.02 21.03 -11.11
CA ASP A 91 -3.23 22.49 -10.97
C ASP A 91 -4.67 22.88 -11.26
N ASP A 92 -5.40 22.10 -12.05
CA ASP A 92 -6.86 22.15 -12.10
C ASP A 92 -7.43 21.37 -10.90
N TRP A 93 -7.82 22.10 -9.87
CA TRP A 93 -8.29 21.51 -8.62
C TRP A 93 -9.56 20.66 -8.75
N ARG A 94 -10.28 20.77 -9.87
CA ARG A 94 -11.42 19.86 -10.17
C ARG A 94 -10.96 18.41 -10.37
N ARG A 95 -9.68 18.20 -10.62
CA ARG A 95 -9.07 16.89 -10.87
C ARG A 95 -8.33 16.33 -9.66
N LEU A 96 -8.31 17.06 -8.54
CA LEU A 96 -7.72 16.54 -7.30
C LEU A 96 -8.49 15.33 -6.79
N ALA A 97 -7.77 14.37 -6.27
CA ALA A 97 -8.36 13.20 -5.64
C ALA A 97 -7.39 12.54 -4.67
N TYR A 98 -7.92 11.89 -3.64
CA TYR A 98 -7.13 10.96 -2.83
C TYR A 98 -7.98 9.82 -2.32
N VAL A 99 -7.30 8.74 -2.00
CA VAL A 99 -7.83 7.61 -1.24
C VAL A 99 -6.98 7.47 0.02
N LEU A 100 -7.64 7.51 1.17
CA LEU A 100 -7.00 7.32 2.48
C LEU A 100 -7.42 5.95 3.03
N ILE A 101 -6.44 5.12 3.31
CA ILE A 101 -6.64 3.78 3.84
C ILE A 101 -6.06 3.72 5.24
N THR A 102 -6.89 3.33 6.20
CA THR A 102 -6.43 2.94 7.52
C THR A 102 -6.47 1.42 7.59
N GLY A 103 -5.46 0.80 8.13
CA GLY A 103 -5.40 -0.65 8.14
C GLY A 103 -4.41 -1.23 9.12
N ARG A 104 -4.25 -2.55 9.01
CA ARG A 104 -3.26 -3.30 9.77
C ARG A 104 -2.25 -3.90 8.81
N ALA A 105 -0.98 -3.77 9.16
CA ALA A 105 0.11 -4.29 8.36
C ALA A 105 0.79 -5.47 9.03
N LYS A 106 1.33 -6.36 8.20
CA LYS A 106 2.24 -7.41 8.63
C LYS A 106 3.30 -7.63 7.57
N VAL A 107 4.37 -8.29 7.95
CA VAL A 107 5.50 -8.59 7.09
C VAL A 107 5.40 -10.05 6.64
N LEU A 108 5.33 -10.25 5.33
CA LEU A 108 5.37 -11.58 4.71
C LEU A 108 6.80 -11.84 4.23
N VAL A 109 7.37 -12.97 4.62
CA VAL A 109 8.73 -13.34 4.20
C VAL A 109 8.71 -14.48 3.17
N LYS A 110 7.64 -15.27 3.12
CA LYS A 110 7.48 -16.42 2.22
C LYS A 110 6.01 -16.81 2.11
N GLY A 111 5.70 -17.78 1.26
CA GLY A 111 4.40 -18.38 1.11
C GLY A 111 3.69 -17.98 -0.17
N GLN A 112 2.51 -18.56 -0.40
CA GLN A 112 1.75 -18.36 -1.64
C GLN A 112 1.32 -16.91 -1.85
N ARG A 113 0.90 -16.23 -0.80
CA ARG A 113 0.50 -14.83 -0.87
C ARG A 113 1.68 -13.94 -1.25
N HIS A 114 2.85 -14.18 -0.66
CA HIS A 114 4.09 -13.49 -1.03
C HIS A 114 4.40 -13.70 -2.51
N GLN A 115 4.36 -14.94 -3.00
CA GLN A 115 4.64 -15.28 -4.39
C GLN A 115 3.67 -14.61 -5.37
N ARG A 116 2.36 -14.62 -5.07
CA ARG A 116 1.34 -13.98 -5.91
C ARG A 116 1.53 -12.48 -5.99
N THR A 117 1.88 -11.84 -4.90
CA THR A 117 2.09 -10.40 -4.87
C THR A 117 3.36 -9.97 -5.59
N VAL A 118 4.41 -10.80 -5.59
CA VAL A 118 5.59 -10.58 -6.43
C VAL A 118 5.21 -10.49 -7.90
N LEU A 119 4.39 -11.43 -8.38
CA LEU A 119 3.92 -11.42 -9.79
C LEU A 119 3.07 -10.19 -10.10
N LEU A 120 2.21 -9.79 -9.18
CA LEU A 120 1.37 -8.61 -9.32
C LEU A 120 2.20 -7.33 -9.42
N LEU A 121 3.23 -7.20 -8.58
CA LEU A 121 4.16 -6.07 -8.59
C LEU A 121 4.99 -6.02 -9.88
N ARG A 122 5.46 -7.17 -10.36
CA ARG A 122 6.21 -7.26 -11.62
C ARG A 122 5.38 -6.88 -12.84
N ARG A 123 4.08 -7.14 -12.81
CA ARG A 123 3.16 -6.67 -13.85
C ARG A 123 3.03 -5.15 -13.83
N LYS A 124 2.91 -4.57 -12.65
CA LYS A 124 2.69 -3.14 -12.48
C LYS A 124 3.96 -2.32 -12.74
N TYR A 125 5.10 -2.81 -12.25
CA TYR A 125 6.38 -2.09 -12.29
C TYR A 125 7.41 -2.92 -13.08
N PRO A 126 7.71 -2.55 -14.33
CA PRO A 126 8.68 -3.30 -15.14
C PRO A 126 10.05 -3.46 -14.48
N GLN A 127 10.49 -2.48 -13.66
CA GLN A 127 11.76 -2.53 -12.95
C GLN A 127 11.88 -3.77 -12.04
N TYR A 128 10.77 -4.21 -11.45
CA TYR A 128 10.79 -5.38 -10.56
C TYR A 128 10.99 -6.71 -11.27
N ARG A 129 10.91 -6.74 -12.60
CA ARG A 129 11.22 -7.94 -13.39
C ARG A 129 12.70 -8.32 -13.32
N HIS A 130 13.57 -7.36 -13.03
CA HIS A 130 15.02 -7.52 -12.96
C HIS A 130 15.56 -7.45 -11.53
N MET A 131 14.66 -7.42 -10.53
CA MET A 131 15.02 -7.36 -9.13
C MET A 131 14.56 -8.62 -8.41
N ALA A 132 15.37 -9.09 -7.44
CA ALA A 132 15.09 -10.29 -6.65
C ALA A 132 14.12 -10.00 -5.49
N ILE A 133 12.96 -9.37 -5.78
CA ILE A 133 11.97 -9.06 -4.74
C ILE A 133 11.32 -10.31 -4.15
N GLN A 134 11.38 -11.46 -4.85
CA GLN A 134 10.91 -12.74 -4.34
C GLN A 134 11.68 -13.22 -3.11
N ASP A 135 12.91 -12.76 -2.92
CA ASP A 135 13.78 -13.14 -1.81
C ASP A 135 13.75 -12.12 -0.67
N ARG A 136 12.84 -11.16 -0.73
CA ARG A 136 12.77 -10.05 0.21
C ARG A 136 11.42 -9.98 0.90
N PRO A 137 11.37 -9.33 2.08
CA PRO A 137 10.10 -9.15 2.78
C PRO A 137 9.11 -8.36 1.96
N MET A 138 7.83 -8.64 2.18
CA MET A 138 6.69 -7.95 1.60
C MET A 138 5.84 -7.37 2.73
N ILE A 139 5.52 -6.10 2.67
CA ILE A 139 4.55 -5.50 3.58
C ILE A 139 3.15 -5.76 3.02
N GLN A 140 2.32 -6.41 3.81
CA GLN A 140 0.89 -6.57 3.53
C GLN A 140 0.10 -5.60 4.37
N ILE A 141 -0.79 -4.85 3.74
CA ILE A 141 -1.70 -3.92 4.44
C ILE A 141 -3.13 -4.38 4.18
N LYS A 142 -3.82 -4.75 5.26
CA LYS A 142 -5.24 -5.10 5.22
C LYS A 142 -6.06 -3.89 5.62
N PRO A 143 -6.85 -3.31 4.71
CA PRO A 143 -7.68 -2.15 5.03
C PRO A 143 -8.74 -2.48 6.09
N THR A 144 -8.90 -1.59 7.05
CA THR A 144 -10.01 -1.60 8.01
C THR A 144 -10.98 -0.46 7.74
N ARG A 145 -10.50 0.60 7.07
CA ARG A 145 -11.32 1.74 6.67
C ARG A 145 -10.75 2.36 5.42
N VAL A 146 -11.61 2.72 4.49
CA VAL A 146 -11.23 3.40 3.26
C VAL A 146 -12.09 4.64 3.09
N LYS A 147 -11.46 5.78 2.82
CA LYS A 147 -12.11 7.03 2.47
C LYS A 147 -11.58 7.53 1.14
N SER A 148 -12.45 8.13 0.37
CA SER A 148 -12.02 8.82 -0.86
C SER A 148 -12.54 10.25 -0.86
N TRP A 149 -11.84 11.10 -1.58
CA TRP A 149 -12.21 12.48 -1.81
C TRP A 149 -11.82 12.88 -3.22
N GLY A 150 -12.64 13.71 -3.83
CA GLY A 150 -12.35 14.28 -5.12
C GLY A 150 -12.84 13.43 -6.29
N ASN A 151 -12.30 13.70 -7.45
CA ASN A 151 -12.72 13.09 -8.73
C ASN A 151 -11.80 11.92 -9.08
N LEU A 152 -12.17 10.74 -8.61
CA LEU A 152 -11.43 9.51 -8.91
C LEU A 152 -11.54 9.09 -10.36
#